data_42a0c58d1fbbb50a203f649a0dd16547
#
_entry.id   42a0c58d1fbbb50a203f649a0dd16547
#
_cell.length_a   1.000
_cell.length_b   1.000
_cell.length_c   1.000
_cell.angle_alpha   90.00
_cell.angle_beta   90.00
_cell.angle_gamma   90.00
#
_symmetry.space_group_name_H-M   'P 1'
#
loop_
_entity.id
_entity.type
_entity.pdbx_description
1 polymer ?
#
loop_
_entity_poly.entity_id
_entity_poly.type
_entity_poly.pdbx_seq_one_letter_code
_entity_poly.pdbx_strand_id
1 'polypeptide(L)'
;RQHGEGTSMPDDIFSLMRDSIIAGAPDTASYLAQKAIAAGAAPLDAINNGYVPGMHDVGEQFARGQMFLPDMMASAEAMRAAMAVLDPELKKLGADRPRSGIVVLGTTKGDIHEIGKILVGTLLTAHGFQVHDLGADVSGEKFAAKAHELSADIVGVSALLTTTMRNQKTVIEALERSGIRGQVKVIVGGAPVTRRWADEIGADGYAKDAMSAVALARELMNQKTGSRIPEPIGSGQV
;
A
#
# COMPACT_ATOMS: atom_id res chain seq x y z
N ARG A 1 40.21 -5.17 -29.01
CA ARG A 1 38.75 -5.35 -28.90
C ARG A 1 38.48 -6.19 -27.67
N GLN A 2 38.19 -5.54 -26.55
CA GLN A 2 37.65 -6.21 -25.38
C GLN A 2 36.17 -5.82 -25.34
N HIS A 3 35.31 -6.80 -25.55
CA HIS A 3 33.88 -6.68 -25.31
C HIS A 3 33.68 -6.66 -23.80
N GLY A 4 33.12 -5.56 -23.28
CA GLY A 4 32.64 -5.49 -21.92
C GLY A 4 31.49 -6.48 -21.75
N GLU A 5 31.71 -7.54 -20.99
CA GLU A 5 30.68 -8.41 -20.48
C GLU A 5 29.86 -7.58 -19.47
N GLY A 6 28.66 -7.17 -19.91
CA GLY A 6 27.65 -6.67 -18.98
C GLY A 6 27.33 -7.83 -18.03
N THR A 7 27.71 -7.67 -16.76
CA THR A 7 27.36 -8.59 -15.69
C THR A 7 25.84 -8.54 -15.51
N SER A 8 25.11 -9.43 -16.18
CA SER A 8 23.71 -9.67 -15.85
C SER A 8 23.70 -10.16 -14.40
N MET A 9 22.92 -9.46 -13.56
CA MET A 9 22.68 -9.93 -12.19
C MET A 9 22.11 -11.35 -12.27
N PRO A 10 22.56 -12.28 -11.41
CA PRO A 10 21.97 -13.61 -11.39
C PRO A 10 20.47 -13.48 -11.06
N ASP A 11 19.59 -14.12 -11.85
CA ASP A 11 18.16 -14.24 -11.56
C ASP A 11 17.90 -14.76 -10.13
N ASP A 12 18.89 -15.38 -9.55
CA ASP A 12 18.94 -15.89 -8.19
C ASP A 12 18.79 -14.78 -7.11
N ILE A 13 19.34 -13.57 -7.30
CA ILE A 13 19.24 -12.53 -6.26
C ILE A 13 17.81 -12.00 -6.11
N PHE A 14 17.06 -11.88 -7.19
CA PHE A 14 15.65 -11.45 -7.14
C PHE A 14 14.77 -12.53 -6.51
N SER A 15 15.03 -13.80 -6.79
CA SER A 15 14.39 -14.91 -6.10
C SER A 15 14.66 -14.88 -4.60
N LEU A 16 15.91 -14.66 -4.17
CA LEU A 16 16.26 -14.52 -2.75
C LEU A 16 15.57 -13.32 -2.09
N MET A 17 15.46 -12.20 -2.78
CA MET A 17 14.73 -11.02 -2.31
C MET A 17 13.24 -11.34 -2.09
N ARG A 18 12.59 -11.99 -3.07
CA ARG A 18 11.22 -12.47 -2.97
C ARG A 18 11.04 -13.38 -1.76
N ASP A 19 11.90 -14.37 -1.60
CA ASP A 19 11.85 -15.34 -0.51
C ASP A 19 12.05 -14.68 0.86
N SER A 20 12.90 -13.65 0.96
CA SER A 20 13.11 -12.89 2.18
C SER A 20 11.86 -12.16 2.66
N ILE A 21 11.03 -11.69 1.73
CA ILE A 21 9.74 -11.08 2.03
C ILE A 21 8.75 -12.15 2.51
N ILE A 22 8.63 -13.27 1.78
CA ILE A 22 7.73 -14.37 2.14
C ILE A 22 8.08 -14.92 3.53
N ALA A 23 9.37 -15.03 3.84
CA ALA A 23 9.86 -15.49 5.13
C ALA A 23 9.71 -14.43 6.26
N GLY A 24 9.31 -13.20 5.95
CA GLY A 24 9.26 -12.12 6.93
C GLY A 24 10.60 -11.81 7.58
N ALA A 25 11.70 -11.80 6.81
CA ALA A 25 13.08 -11.72 7.30
C ALA A 25 13.71 -10.33 7.00
N PRO A 26 13.53 -9.31 7.86
CA PRO A 26 13.96 -7.92 7.58
C PRO A 26 15.45 -7.77 7.40
N ASP A 27 16.28 -8.46 8.21
CA ASP A 27 17.72 -8.39 8.11
C ASP A 27 18.22 -8.96 6.77
N THR A 28 17.64 -10.08 6.33
CA THR A 28 17.95 -10.70 5.04
C THR A 28 17.53 -9.80 3.89
N ALA A 29 16.32 -9.22 3.95
CA ALA A 29 15.83 -8.31 2.93
C ALA A 29 16.71 -7.07 2.79
N SER A 30 17.08 -6.43 3.90
CA SER A 30 18.00 -5.30 3.93
C SER A 30 19.39 -5.65 3.38
N TYR A 31 19.94 -6.80 3.78
CA TYR A 31 21.25 -7.28 3.30
C TYR A 31 21.24 -7.52 1.77
N LEU A 32 20.21 -8.16 1.25
CA LEU A 32 20.07 -8.40 -0.19
C LEU A 32 19.92 -7.10 -0.99
N ALA A 33 19.23 -6.11 -0.45
CA ALA A 33 19.14 -4.78 -1.05
C ALA A 33 20.53 -4.13 -1.15
N GLN A 34 21.31 -4.14 -0.06
CA GLN A 34 22.68 -3.62 -0.05
C GLN A 34 23.56 -4.34 -1.06
N LYS A 35 23.48 -5.68 -1.10
CA LYS A 35 24.24 -6.51 -2.02
C LYS A 35 23.91 -6.20 -3.49
N ALA A 36 22.64 -6.02 -3.82
CA ALA A 36 22.22 -5.66 -5.17
C ALA A 36 22.75 -4.29 -5.59
N ILE A 37 22.63 -3.29 -4.73
CA ILE A 37 23.17 -1.94 -4.98
C ILE A 37 24.69 -1.99 -5.16
N ALA A 38 25.42 -2.70 -4.31
CA ALA A 38 26.85 -2.86 -4.41
C ALA A 38 27.29 -3.57 -5.70
N ALA A 39 26.44 -4.46 -6.23
CA ALA A 39 26.67 -5.12 -7.53
C ALA A 39 26.22 -4.27 -8.74
N GLY A 40 25.74 -3.04 -8.52
CA GLY A 40 25.32 -2.12 -9.58
C GLY A 40 23.91 -2.33 -10.12
N ALA A 41 23.06 -3.10 -9.42
CA ALA A 41 21.66 -3.25 -9.79
C ALA A 41 20.93 -1.92 -9.68
N ALA A 42 20.02 -1.65 -10.63
CA ALA A 42 19.14 -0.51 -10.50
C ALA A 42 18.18 -0.74 -9.31
N PRO A 43 18.00 0.23 -8.40
CA PRO A 43 17.09 0.09 -7.26
C PRO A 43 15.67 -0.28 -7.66
N LEU A 44 15.19 0.24 -8.81
CA LEU A 44 13.87 -0.10 -9.36
C LEU A 44 13.75 -1.56 -9.76
N ASP A 45 14.81 -2.17 -10.29
CA ASP A 45 14.79 -3.59 -10.67
C ASP A 45 14.72 -4.49 -9.43
N ALA A 46 15.45 -4.15 -8.36
CA ALA A 46 15.37 -4.85 -7.09
C ALA A 46 13.94 -4.80 -6.51
N ILE A 47 13.28 -3.65 -6.60
CA ILE A 47 11.89 -3.47 -6.14
C ILE A 47 10.92 -4.29 -6.99
N ASN A 48 10.94 -4.09 -8.32
CA ASN A 48 9.92 -4.61 -9.21
C ASN A 48 10.08 -6.12 -9.48
N ASN A 49 11.30 -6.63 -9.55
CA ASN A 49 11.58 -8.02 -9.90
C ASN A 49 11.87 -8.89 -8.66
N GLY A 50 12.25 -8.25 -7.52
CA GLY A 50 12.57 -8.96 -6.28
C GLY A 50 11.46 -8.83 -5.24
N TYR A 51 11.34 -7.67 -4.60
CA TYR A 51 10.53 -7.49 -3.39
C TYR A 51 9.02 -7.45 -3.64
N VAL A 52 8.56 -6.75 -4.68
CA VAL A 52 7.12 -6.63 -5.00
C VAL A 52 6.48 -7.99 -5.32
N PRO A 53 7.10 -8.89 -6.09
CA PRO A 53 6.58 -10.24 -6.26
C PRO A 53 6.42 -11.01 -4.95
N GLY A 54 7.37 -10.86 -4.00
CA GLY A 54 7.27 -11.48 -2.67
C GLY A 54 6.03 -11.02 -1.89
N MET A 55 5.74 -9.72 -1.90
CA MET A 55 4.53 -9.20 -1.27
C MET A 55 3.23 -9.66 -1.95
N HIS A 56 3.26 -9.83 -3.27
CA HIS A 56 2.13 -10.40 -3.99
C HIS A 56 1.85 -11.83 -3.51
N ASP A 57 2.89 -12.67 -3.39
CA ASP A 57 2.75 -14.04 -2.90
C ASP A 57 2.24 -14.10 -1.46
N VAL A 58 2.72 -13.21 -0.58
CA VAL A 58 2.23 -13.07 0.79
C VAL A 58 0.73 -12.76 0.79
N GLY A 59 0.29 -11.83 -0.05
CA GLY A 59 -1.14 -11.50 -0.20
C GLY A 59 -1.98 -12.69 -0.67
N GLU A 60 -1.50 -13.45 -1.63
CA GLU A 60 -2.17 -14.67 -2.11
C GLU A 60 -2.22 -15.77 -1.04
N GLN A 61 -1.12 -16.02 -0.32
CA GLN A 61 -1.06 -17.02 0.74
C GLN A 61 -2.00 -16.64 1.90
N PHE A 62 -2.08 -15.35 2.24
CA PHE A 62 -3.06 -14.86 3.21
C PHE A 62 -4.50 -15.09 2.74
N ALA A 63 -4.81 -14.77 1.49
CA ALA A 63 -6.15 -14.97 0.93
C ALA A 63 -6.56 -16.46 0.92
N ARG A 64 -5.59 -17.37 0.80
CA ARG A 64 -5.79 -18.83 0.88
C ARG A 64 -5.79 -19.40 2.30
N GLY A 65 -5.59 -18.55 3.33
CA GLY A 65 -5.50 -18.99 4.74
C GLY A 65 -4.21 -19.75 5.09
N GLN A 66 -3.17 -19.61 4.26
CA GLN A 66 -1.85 -20.24 4.46
C GLN A 66 -0.91 -19.34 5.28
N MET A 67 -1.20 -18.05 5.34
CA MET A 67 -0.54 -17.06 6.19
C MET A 67 -1.58 -16.34 7.06
N PHE A 68 -1.13 -15.85 8.21
CA PHE A 68 -1.94 -15.13 9.18
C PHE A 68 -1.41 -13.70 9.38
N LEU A 69 -2.12 -12.89 10.16
CA LEU A 69 -1.76 -11.49 10.39
C LEU A 69 -0.32 -11.29 10.89
N PRO A 70 0.21 -12.09 11.85
CA PRO A 70 1.61 -11.95 12.27
C PRO A 70 2.61 -12.15 11.12
N ASP A 71 2.36 -13.12 10.24
CA ASP A 71 3.24 -13.42 9.10
C ASP A 71 3.27 -12.23 8.13
N MET A 72 2.10 -11.66 7.85
CA MET A 72 2.00 -10.47 6.99
C MET A 72 2.69 -9.25 7.59
N MET A 73 2.60 -9.07 8.90
CA MET A 73 3.30 -7.98 9.60
C MET A 73 4.82 -8.15 9.50
N ALA A 74 5.33 -9.38 9.64
CA ALA A 74 6.75 -9.69 9.46
C ALA A 74 7.19 -9.42 8.01
N SER A 75 6.40 -9.81 7.02
CA SER A 75 6.68 -9.54 5.60
C SER A 75 6.70 -8.05 5.28
N ALA A 76 5.76 -7.28 5.85
CA ALA A 76 5.75 -5.82 5.70
C ALA A 76 6.96 -5.16 6.37
N GLU A 77 7.44 -5.68 7.50
CA GLU A 77 8.67 -5.23 8.14
C GLU A 77 9.90 -5.52 7.27
N ALA A 78 9.97 -6.71 6.67
CA ALA A 78 11.01 -7.08 5.72
C ALA A 78 11.03 -6.13 4.51
N MET A 79 9.86 -5.80 3.95
CA MET A 79 9.73 -4.82 2.87
C MET A 79 10.20 -3.43 3.30
N ARG A 80 9.82 -2.96 4.50
CA ARG A 80 10.30 -1.66 5.03
C ARG A 80 11.81 -1.62 5.17
N ALA A 81 12.42 -2.69 5.68
CA ALA A 81 13.87 -2.79 5.84
C ALA A 81 14.61 -2.73 4.49
N ALA A 82 14.12 -3.44 3.47
CA ALA A 82 14.65 -3.34 2.11
C ALA A 82 14.51 -1.93 1.53
N MET A 83 13.34 -1.31 1.69
CA MET A 83 13.08 0.04 1.18
C MET A 83 13.91 1.11 1.87
N ALA A 84 14.26 0.95 3.16
CA ALA A 84 15.17 1.86 3.85
C ALA A 84 16.55 1.94 3.18
N VAL A 85 16.99 0.86 2.53
CA VAL A 85 18.24 0.81 1.75
C VAL A 85 18.07 1.39 0.34
N LEU A 86 16.95 1.06 -0.32
CA LEU A 86 16.75 1.39 -1.75
C LEU A 86 16.28 2.83 -1.98
N ASP A 87 15.46 3.41 -1.09
CA ASP A 87 14.93 4.78 -1.24
C ASP A 87 16.02 5.87 -1.34
N PRO A 88 17.11 5.85 -0.54
CA PRO A 88 18.20 6.81 -0.71
C PRO A 88 18.90 6.69 -2.07
N GLU A 89 19.05 5.48 -2.59
CA GLU A 89 19.69 5.25 -3.89
C GLU A 89 18.82 5.72 -5.05
N LEU A 90 17.48 5.52 -4.96
CA LEU A 90 16.54 6.09 -5.91
C LEU A 90 16.59 7.62 -5.96
N LYS A 91 16.70 8.27 -4.81
CA LYS A 91 16.82 9.72 -4.72
C LYS A 91 18.11 10.24 -5.36
N LYS A 92 19.23 9.53 -5.20
CA LYS A 92 20.51 9.89 -5.84
C LYS A 92 20.45 9.82 -7.37
N LEU A 93 19.69 8.90 -7.91
CA LEU A 93 19.52 8.74 -9.36
C LEU A 93 18.54 9.74 -9.97
N GLY A 94 17.91 10.60 -9.15
CA GLY A 94 16.82 11.49 -9.61
C GLY A 94 15.58 10.74 -10.07
N ALA A 95 15.53 9.43 -9.87
CA ALA A 95 14.37 8.61 -10.15
C ALA A 95 13.39 8.75 -8.98
N ASP A 96 12.32 9.51 -9.17
CA ASP A 96 11.19 9.43 -8.25
C ASP A 96 10.68 7.99 -8.25
N ARG A 97 10.62 7.40 -7.06
CA ARG A 97 9.95 6.11 -6.88
C ARG A 97 8.56 6.23 -7.52
N PRO A 98 8.14 5.27 -8.35
CA PRO A 98 6.75 5.22 -8.77
C PRO A 98 5.89 5.02 -7.52
N ARG A 99 5.44 6.13 -6.92
CA ARG A 99 4.54 6.07 -5.77
C ARG A 99 3.18 5.66 -6.31
N SER A 100 2.66 4.58 -5.78
CA SER A 100 1.28 4.19 -6.07
C SER A 100 0.27 5.24 -5.58
N GLY A 101 0.69 6.12 -4.65
CA GLY A 101 -0.07 7.24 -4.11
C GLY A 101 0.14 7.42 -2.60
N ILE A 102 -0.36 8.53 -2.07
CA ILE A 102 -0.35 8.85 -0.63
C ILE A 102 -1.73 8.54 -0.06
N VAL A 103 -1.78 7.69 0.98
CA VAL A 103 -3.02 7.28 1.65
C VAL A 103 -3.02 7.79 3.09
N VAL A 104 -4.06 8.53 3.46
CA VAL A 104 -4.38 8.83 4.86
C VAL A 104 -5.42 7.79 5.31
N LEU A 105 -5.09 7.02 6.33
CA LEU A 105 -5.92 5.93 6.85
C LEU A 105 -6.27 6.20 8.31
N GLY A 106 -7.48 5.82 8.74
CA GLY A 106 -7.87 5.98 10.13
C GLY A 106 -9.18 5.27 10.44
N THR A 107 -9.44 5.06 11.74
CA THR A 107 -10.73 4.60 12.24
C THR A 107 -11.54 5.81 12.71
N THR A 108 -12.79 5.89 12.26
CA THR A 108 -13.66 7.05 12.47
C THR A 108 -13.95 7.34 13.95
N LYS A 109 -14.39 8.55 14.22
CA LYS A 109 -14.75 9.04 15.59
C LYS A 109 -15.67 8.09 16.33
N GLY A 110 -15.35 7.82 17.61
CA GLY A 110 -16.10 6.93 18.49
C GLY A 110 -15.83 5.44 18.27
N ASP A 111 -14.95 5.07 17.34
CA ASP A 111 -14.55 3.68 17.07
C ASP A 111 -13.07 3.47 17.39
N ILE A 112 -12.78 2.42 18.18
CA ILE A 112 -11.42 2.09 18.63
C ILE A 112 -10.86 0.82 17.96
N HIS A 113 -11.59 0.24 17.02
CA HIS A 113 -11.18 -1.01 16.38
C HIS A 113 -10.17 -0.74 15.27
N GLU A 114 -9.00 -1.35 15.36
CA GLU A 114 -7.88 -1.08 14.44
C GLU A 114 -7.36 -2.28 13.68
N ILE A 115 -7.68 -3.52 14.08
CA ILE A 115 -7.07 -4.73 13.49
C ILE A 115 -7.24 -4.76 11.96
N GLY A 116 -8.46 -4.61 11.47
CA GLY A 116 -8.73 -4.60 10.02
C GLY A 116 -8.06 -3.43 9.29
N LYS A 117 -8.02 -2.24 9.92
CA LYS A 117 -7.36 -1.05 9.38
C LYS A 117 -5.84 -1.23 9.28
N ILE A 118 -5.21 -1.80 10.32
CA ILE A 118 -3.76 -2.10 10.33
C ILE A 118 -3.42 -3.03 9.17
N LEU A 119 -4.23 -4.07 8.95
CA LEU A 119 -4.05 -4.99 7.84
C LEU A 119 -4.13 -4.27 6.48
N VAL A 120 -5.13 -3.41 6.29
CA VAL A 120 -5.26 -2.58 5.08
C VAL A 120 -4.02 -1.70 4.88
N GLY A 121 -3.57 -1.00 5.92
CA GLY A 121 -2.39 -0.14 5.88
C GLY A 121 -1.11 -0.91 5.53
N THR A 122 -0.94 -2.09 6.12
CA THR A 122 0.18 -3.00 5.85
C THR A 122 0.21 -3.41 4.38
N LEU A 123 -0.93 -3.87 3.85
CA LEU A 123 -1.02 -4.29 2.45
C LEU A 123 -0.85 -3.13 1.46
N LEU A 124 -1.44 -1.98 1.73
CA LEU A 124 -1.24 -0.78 0.90
C LEU A 124 0.24 -0.38 0.85
N THR A 125 0.93 -0.40 2.01
CA THR A 125 2.38 -0.11 2.08
C THR A 125 3.18 -1.10 1.26
N ALA A 126 2.85 -2.38 1.37
CA ALA A 126 3.45 -3.46 0.59
C ALA A 126 3.30 -3.25 -0.92
N HIS A 127 2.18 -2.69 -1.36
CA HIS A 127 1.90 -2.40 -2.76
C HIS A 127 2.37 -1.00 -3.21
N GLY A 128 3.29 -0.38 -2.47
CA GLY A 128 3.97 0.85 -2.86
C GLY A 128 3.24 2.14 -2.50
N PHE A 129 2.14 2.10 -1.75
CA PHE A 129 1.50 3.30 -1.22
C PHE A 129 2.27 3.85 -0.02
N GLN A 130 2.34 5.18 0.08
CA GLN A 130 2.77 5.84 1.29
C GLN A 130 1.58 6.00 2.23
N VAL A 131 1.53 5.19 3.29
CA VAL A 131 0.39 5.17 4.23
C VAL A 131 0.71 6.00 5.46
N HIS A 132 -0.21 6.91 5.82
CA HIS A 132 -0.21 7.69 7.04
C HIS A 132 -1.42 7.30 7.88
N ASP A 133 -1.19 6.43 8.87
CA ASP A 133 -2.24 5.98 9.79
C ASP A 133 -2.45 7.00 10.92
N LEU A 134 -3.68 7.48 11.05
CA LEU A 134 -4.08 8.45 12.07
C LEU A 134 -4.48 7.78 13.40
N GLY A 135 -4.50 6.45 13.45
CA GLY A 135 -4.99 5.68 14.59
C GLY A 135 -6.52 5.55 14.62
N ALA A 136 -7.06 5.40 15.82
CA ALA A 136 -8.50 5.24 16.08
C ALA A 136 -9.12 6.54 16.64
N ASP A 137 -10.46 6.57 16.72
CA ASP A 137 -11.23 7.71 17.26
C ASP A 137 -10.91 9.04 16.55
N VAL A 138 -10.78 9.01 15.23
CA VAL A 138 -10.31 10.16 14.43
C VAL A 138 -11.50 10.96 13.92
N SER A 139 -11.51 12.28 14.19
CA SER A 139 -12.54 13.18 13.67
C SER A 139 -12.38 13.48 12.18
N GLY A 140 -13.48 13.87 11.51
CA GLY A 140 -13.45 14.25 10.10
C GLY A 140 -12.48 15.38 9.79
N GLU A 141 -12.39 16.37 10.69
CA GLU A 141 -11.49 17.53 10.57
C GLU A 141 -10.02 17.07 10.58
N LYS A 142 -9.66 16.08 11.41
CA LYS A 142 -8.29 15.54 11.48
C LYS A 142 -7.94 14.79 10.20
N PHE A 143 -8.88 14.03 9.63
CA PHE A 143 -8.71 13.43 8.31
C PHE A 143 -8.48 14.49 7.23
N ALA A 144 -9.33 15.50 7.17
CA ALA A 144 -9.25 16.57 6.18
C ALA A 144 -7.94 17.36 6.31
N ALA A 145 -7.56 17.75 7.53
CA ALA A 145 -6.32 18.47 7.78
C ALA A 145 -5.09 17.68 7.32
N LYS A 146 -5.01 16.38 7.68
CA LYS A 146 -3.87 15.56 7.29
C LYS A 146 -3.86 15.24 5.79
N ALA A 147 -5.02 15.03 5.18
CA ALA A 147 -5.13 14.84 3.73
C ALA A 147 -4.66 16.08 2.95
N HIS A 148 -5.01 17.28 3.43
CA HIS A 148 -4.56 18.55 2.85
C HIS A 148 -3.04 18.74 3.03
N GLU A 149 -2.53 18.54 4.26
CA GLU A 149 -1.09 18.68 4.61
C GLU A 149 -0.20 17.82 3.69
N LEU A 150 -0.63 16.57 3.45
CA LEU A 150 0.14 15.61 2.67
C LEU A 150 -0.17 15.62 1.18
N SER A 151 -1.13 16.42 0.73
CA SER A 151 -1.71 16.34 -0.62
C SER A 151 -2.08 14.90 -0.95
N ALA A 152 -2.83 14.25 -0.03
CA ALA A 152 -3.15 12.83 -0.13
C ALA A 152 -3.98 12.52 -1.37
N ASP A 153 -3.74 11.36 -1.95
CA ASP A 153 -4.50 10.84 -3.08
C ASP A 153 -5.76 10.10 -2.63
N ILE A 154 -5.64 9.40 -1.52
CA ILE A 154 -6.71 8.56 -0.97
C ILE A 154 -6.89 8.82 0.53
N VAL A 155 -8.14 8.86 0.97
CA VAL A 155 -8.53 8.81 2.38
C VAL A 155 -9.29 7.50 2.61
N GLY A 156 -8.74 6.63 3.45
CA GLY A 156 -9.35 5.37 3.87
C GLY A 156 -9.99 5.49 5.25
N VAL A 157 -11.28 5.19 5.37
CA VAL A 157 -12.02 5.35 6.61
C VAL A 157 -12.62 4.02 7.07
N SER A 158 -12.16 3.52 8.22
CA SER A 158 -12.64 2.28 8.84
C SER A 158 -13.72 2.56 9.90
N ALA A 159 -14.73 1.68 9.99
CA ALA A 159 -15.70 1.63 11.08
C ALA A 159 -16.14 0.19 11.34
N LEU A 160 -16.16 -0.25 12.59
CA LEU A 160 -16.57 -1.62 12.95
C LEU A 160 -17.98 -1.71 13.53
N LEU A 161 -18.54 -0.63 14.05
CA LEU A 161 -19.87 -0.60 14.66
C LEU A 161 -20.89 0.13 13.77
N THR A 162 -22.13 -0.32 13.77
CA THR A 162 -23.23 0.36 13.06
C THR A 162 -23.46 1.78 13.57
N THR A 163 -23.18 2.02 14.84
CA THR A 163 -23.29 3.34 15.48
C THR A 163 -22.19 4.30 15.03
N THR A 164 -20.98 3.80 14.78
CA THR A 164 -19.83 4.61 14.36
C THR A 164 -19.72 4.75 12.84
N MET A 165 -20.32 3.83 12.09
CA MET A 165 -20.35 3.85 10.62
C MET A 165 -20.84 5.19 10.06
N ARG A 166 -21.82 5.81 10.72
CA ARG A 166 -22.37 7.12 10.31
C ARG A 166 -21.31 8.23 10.27
N ASN A 167 -20.27 8.11 11.10
CA ASN A 167 -19.17 9.08 11.16
C ASN A 167 -18.23 9.00 9.94
N GLN A 168 -18.34 7.98 9.10
CA GLN A 168 -17.66 7.96 7.79
C GLN A 168 -18.20 9.10 6.89
N LYS A 169 -19.49 9.41 6.97
CA LYS A 169 -20.07 10.55 6.27
C LYS A 169 -19.50 11.88 6.73
N THR A 170 -19.29 12.05 8.04
CA THR A 170 -18.71 13.31 8.57
C THR A 170 -17.29 13.56 8.09
N VAL A 171 -16.53 12.50 7.76
CA VAL A 171 -15.20 12.64 7.12
C VAL A 171 -15.36 13.23 5.71
N ILE A 172 -16.30 12.74 4.93
CA ILE A 172 -16.55 13.25 3.56
C ILE A 172 -17.00 14.71 3.63
N GLU A 173 -17.95 15.04 4.53
CA GLU A 173 -18.38 16.42 4.75
C GLU A 173 -17.25 17.35 5.20
N ALA A 174 -16.29 16.86 5.99
CA ALA A 174 -15.11 17.62 6.38
C ALA A 174 -14.16 17.89 5.20
N LEU A 175 -13.98 16.91 4.31
CA LEU A 175 -13.24 17.07 3.07
C LEU A 175 -13.91 18.08 2.12
N GLU A 176 -15.24 18.09 2.06
CA GLU A 176 -16.03 19.08 1.30
C GLU A 176 -15.85 20.49 1.86
N ARG A 177 -16.04 20.65 3.20
CA ARG A 177 -15.86 21.95 3.87
C ARG A 177 -14.46 22.50 3.71
N SER A 178 -13.44 21.63 3.64
CA SER A 178 -12.04 22.05 3.41
C SER A 178 -11.69 22.29 1.94
N GLY A 179 -12.62 22.05 1.01
CA GLY A 179 -12.44 22.28 -0.43
C GLY A 179 -11.55 21.26 -1.15
N ILE A 180 -11.20 20.15 -0.48
CA ILE A 180 -10.31 19.14 -1.08
C ILE A 180 -11.02 17.85 -1.51
N ARG A 181 -12.34 17.71 -1.30
CA ARG A 181 -13.08 16.49 -1.65
C ARG A 181 -12.87 16.05 -3.10
N GLY A 182 -12.79 16.97 -4.05
CA GLY A 182 -12.53 16.69 -5.46
C GLY A 182 -11.08 16.30 -5.79
N GLN A 183 -10.17 16.49 -4.87
CA GLN A 183 -8.74 16.20 -5.05
C GLN A 183 -8.35 14.83 -4.50
N VAL A 184 -9.14 14.28 -3.56
CA VAL A 184 -8.89 13.01 -2.88
C VAL A 184 -9.97 11.98 -3.22
N LYS A 185 -9.59 10.72 -3.28
CA LYS A 185 -10.51 9.58 -3.36
C LYS A 185 -10.79 9.06 -1.96
N VAL A 186 -12.06 8.73 -1.69
CA VAL A 186 -12.48 8.22 -0.38
C VAL A 186 -12.89 6.75 -0.50
N ILE A 187 -12.22 5.89 0.26
CA ILE A 187 -12.53 4.46 0.39
C ILE A 187 -13.05 4.21 1.80
N VAL A 188 -14.18 3.54 1.90
CA VAL A 188 -14.76 3.15 3.19
C VAL A 188 -14.78 1.63 3.33
N GLY A 189 -14.62 1.15 4.56
CA GLY A 189 -14.63 -0.27 4.90
C GLY A 189 -14.96 -0.51 6.36
N GLY A 190 -15.08 -1.79 6.71
CA GLY A 190 -15.41 -2.28 8.04
C GLY A 190 -16.66 -3.17 8.04
N ALA A 191 -16.85 -3.98 9.10
CA ALA A 191 -17.83 -5.06 9.13
C ALA A 191 -19.28 -4.64 8.80
N PRO A 192 -19.83 -3.51 9.29
CA PRO A 192 -21.19 -3.08 8.97
C PRO A 192 -21.30 -2.31 7.65
N VAL A 193 -20.16 -1.96 7.03
CA VAL A 193 -20.11 -1.12 5.83
C VAL A 193 -20.50 -1.94 4.60
N THR A 194 -21.29 -1.34 3.72
CA THR A 194 -21.75 -1.95 2.47
C THR A 194 -21.48 -1.03 1.29
N ARG A 195 -21.50 -1.58 0.06
CA ARG A 195 -21.45 -0.77 -1.16
C ARG A 195 -22.55 0.28 -1.18
N ARG A 196 -23.78 -0.11 -0.84
CA ARG A 196 -24.93 0.81 -0.78
C ARG A 196 -24.67 2.00 0.15
N TRP A 197 -24.08 1.75 1.32
CA TRP A 197 -23.71 2.81 2.26
C TRP A 197 -22.64 3.74 1.68
N ALA A 198 -21.61 3.18 1.06
CA ALA A 198 -20.57 3.97 0.40
C ALA A 198 -21.15 4.92 -0.67
N ASP A 199 -22.05 4.39 -1.50
CA ASP A 199 -22.73 5.17 -2.54
C ASP A 199 -23.63 6.26 -1.93
N GLU A 200 -24.35 5.94 -0.85
CA GLU A 200 -25.25 6.88 -0.13
C GLU A 200 -24.50 8.07 0.46
N ILE A 201 -23.31 7.85 1.00
CA ILE A 201 -22.51 8.92 1.61
C ILE A 201 -21.59 9.64 0.62
N GLY A 202 -21.54 9.22 -0.65
CA GLY A 202 -20.70 9.80 -1.68
C GLY A 202 -19.22 9.42 -1.59
N ALA A 203 -18.90 8.22 -1.06
CA ALA A 203 -17.57 7.66 -1.11
C ALA A 203 -17.23 7.19 -2.54
N ASP A 204 -15.94 7.24 -2.93
CA ASP A 204 -15.48 6.77 -4.24
C ASP A 204 -15.42 5.25 -4.32
N GLY A 205 -15.40 4.56 -3.17
CA GLY A 205 -15.42 3.12 -3.16
C GLY A 205 -15.61 2.46 -1.80
N TYR A 206 -15.95 1.17 -1.87
CA TYR A 206 -16.12 0.28 -0.74
C TYR A 206 -15.19 -0.92 -0.86
N ALA A 207 -14.47 -1.21 0.20
CA ALA A 207 -13.65 -2.39 0.33
C ALA A 207 -14.21 -3.31 1.43
N LYS A 208 -14.55 -4.54 1.07
CA LYS A 208 -15.07 -5.55 2.01
C LYS A 208 -13.98 -6.18 2.88
N ASP A 209 -12.74 -6.18 2.39
CA ASP A 209 -11.56 -6.76 3.00
C ASP A 209 -10.28 -6.01 2.57
N ALA A 210 -9.16 -6.38 3.12
CA ALA A 210 -7.90 -5.69 2.90
C ALA A 210 -7.35 -5.87 1.47
N MET A 211 -7.58 -7.03 0.84
CA MET A 211 -7.15 -7.26 -0.55
C MET A 211 -7.99 -6.44 -1.53
N SER A 212 -9.31 -6.37 -1.32
CA SER A 212 -10.18 -5.51 -2.12
C SER A 212 -9.87 -4.02 -1.94
N ALA A 213 -9.39 -3.61 -0.75
CA ALA A 213 -8.94 -2.23 -0.52
C ALA A 213 -7.72 -1.87 -1.37
N VAL A 214 -6.74 -2.77 -1.49
CA VAL A 214 -5.57 -2.59 -2.35
C VAL A 214 -5.96 -2.53 -3.82
N ALA A 215 -6.77 -3.48 -4.28
CA ALA A 215 -7.23 -3.51 -5.68
C ALA A 215 -7.96 -2.21 -6.05
N LEU A 216 -8.88 -1.78 -5.20
CA LEU A 216 -9.64 -0.54 -5.36
C LEU A 216 -8.75 0.70 -5.34
N ALA A 217 -7.80 0.78 -4.42
CA ALA A 217 -6.85 1.90 -4.35
C ALA A 217 -6.05 2.04 -5.64
N ARG A 218 -5.55 0.95 -6.20
CA ARG A 218 -4.84 0.93 -7.49
C ARG A 218 -5.74 1.37 -8.65
N GLU A 219 -6.97 0.89 -8.69
CA GLU A 219 -7.94 1.28 -9.71
C GLU A 219 -8.21 2.80 -9.68
N LEU A 220 -8.49 3.35 -8.49
CA LEU A 220 -8.75 4.78 -8.33
C LEU A 220 -7.55 5.65 -8.69
N MET A 221 -6.32 5.19 -8.41
CA MET A 221 -5.12 5.90 -8.83
C MET A 221 -4.93 5.87 -10.34
N ASN A 222 -5.21 4.74 -11.01
CA ASN A 222 -5.16 4.64 -12.46
C ASN A 222 -6.16 5.61 -13.14
N GLN A 223 -7.36 5.75 -12.57
CA GLN A 223 -8.35 6.70 -13.06
C GLN A 223 -7.89 8.16 -12.87
N LYS A 224 -7.17 8.46 -11.78
CA LYS A 224 -6.68 9.81 -11.47
C LYS A 224 -5.51 10.23 -12.37
N THR A 225 -4.62 9.31 -12.71
CA THR A 225 -3.39 9.61 -13.45
C THR A 225 -3.51 9.47 -14.96
N GLY A 226 -4.61 8.92 -15.47
CA GLY A 226 -4.77 8.61 -16.89
C GLY A 226 -3.74 7.60 -17.43
N SER A 227 -2.93 7.01 -16.58
CA SER A 227 -1.87 6.04 -16.88
C SER A 227 -2.21 4.69 -16.27
N ARG A 228 -2.12 3.62 -17.05
CA ARG A 228 -2.15 2.26 -16.48
C ARG A 228 -0.90 2.06 -15.62
N ILE A 229 -1.07 1.87 -14.33
CA ILE A 229 -0.05 1.19 -13.54
C ILE A 229 0.05 -0.23 -14.12
N PRO A 230 1.24 -0.73 -14.53
CA PRO A 230 1.35 -2.04 -15.15
C PRO A 230 0.74 -3.12 -14.25
N GLU A 231 -0.09 -3.98 -14.83
CA GLU A 231 -0.52 -5.20 -14.13
C GLU A 231 0.73 -6.05 -13.84
N PRO A 232 0.79 -6.72 -12.68
CA PRO A 232 1.86 -7.66 -12.40
C PRO A 232 1.84 -8.72 -13.52
N ILE A 233 2.99 -8.89 -14.18
CA ILE A 233 3.19 -9.88 -15.24
C ILE A 233 2.92 -11.25 -14.65
N GLY A 234 1.83 -11.89 -14.99
CA GLY A 234 1.54 -13.25 -14.56
C GLY A 234 0.08 -13.66 -14.48
N SER A 235 -0.66 -13.54 -15.59
CA SER A 235 -1.79 -14.43 -15.86
C SER A 235 -1.68 -14.92 -17.31
N GLY A 236 -0.62 -15.72 -17.56
CA GLY A 236 -0.55 -16.56 -18.74
C GLY A 236 -1.53 -17.72 -18.53
N GLN A 237 -2.55 -17.77 -19.37
CA GLN A 237 -3.36 -18.96 -19.58
C GLN A 237 -2.46 -20.14 -19.98
N VAL A 238 -2.56 -21.22 -19.25
CA VAL A 238 -2.36 -22.59 -19.76
C VAL A 238 -3.58 -23.39 -19.39
#